data_a4e7861197a38f7ff09a48222e3e39c4
#
_entry.id   a4e7861197a38f7ff09a48222e3e39c4
#
_cell.length_a   1.000
_cell.length_b   1.000
_cell.length_c   1.000
_cell.angle_alpha   90.00
_cell.angle_beta   90.00
_cell.angle_gamma   90.00
#
_symmetry.space_group_name_H-M   'P 1'
#
loop_
_entity.id
_entity.type
_entity.pdbx_description
1 polymer ?
#
loop_
_entity_poly.entity_id
_entity_poly.type
_entity_poly.pdbx_seq_one_letter_code
_entity_poly.pdbx_strand_id
1 'polypeptide(L)'
;RTESAVSKIQAVKKFGLTFEEDPVFEQEIENCSEFTGEFLSRIREYKGVSIERMADMTKISKTYIKHIEADDVENLPAVVYTRGFVYQYAKCLKLNPEMVATSYLHHIKRLKNQPTV
;
A
#
# COMPACT_ATOMS: atom_id res chain seq x y z
N ARG A 1 12.15 25.52 -13.55
CA ARG A 1 11.20 25.98 -14.27
C ARG A 1 9.92 25.18 -14.34
N THR A 2 8.90 25.92 -14.41
CA THR A 2 7.59 25.40 -14.20
C THR A 2 7.19 24.37 -15.20
N GLU A 3 7.51 24.59 -16.45
CA GLU A 3 7.13 23.68 -17.47
C GLU A 3 7.75 22.32 -17.35
N SER A 4 9.02 22.27 -16.97
CA SER A 4 9.68 21.02 -16.76
C SER A 4 9.06 20.26 -15.62
N ALA A 5 8.69 20.95 -14.55
CA ALA A 5 8.02 20.32 -13.43
C ALA A 5 6.65 19.80 -13.84
N VAL A 6 5.92 20.57 -14.62
CA VAL A 6 4.61 20.15 -15.08
C VAL A 6 4.70 18.94 -16.00
N SER A 7 5.70 18.91 -16.86
CA SER A 7 5.82 17.78 -17.75
C SER A 7 6.23 16.50 -17.03
N LYS A 8 6.81 16.61 -15.85
CA LYS A 8 7.15 15.43 -15.04
C LYS A 8 5.99 14.93 -14.22
N ILE A 9 5.04 15.81 -13.90
CA ILE A 9 3.87 15.44 -13.13
C ILE A 9 2.70 15.44 -14.09
N GLN A 10 2.37 14.29 -14.59
CA GLN A 10 1.26 14.19 -15.51
C GLN A 10 0.35 13.03 -15.11
N ALA A 11 -0.88 13.12 -15.55
CA ALA A 11 -1.83 12.05 -15.33
C ALA A 11 -1.36 10.81 -16.09
N VAL A 12 -1.22 9.72 -15.36
CA VAL A 12 -0.74 8.46 -15.92
C VAL A 12 -1.84 7.43 -15.80
N LYS A 13 -2.12 6.76 -16.91
CA LYS A 13 -3.07 5.66 -16.92
C LYS A 13 -2.31 4.37 -17.12
N LYS A 14 -1.91 3.75 -16.03
CA LYS A 14 -1.12 2.54 -16.04
C LYS A 14 -1.94 1.42 -15.44
N PHE A 15 -2.13 0.33 -16.16
CA PHE A 15 -2.81 -0.84 -15.61
C PHE A 15 -4.20 -0.53 -15.05
N GLY A 16 -4.89 0.42 -15.64
CA GLY A 16 -6.24 0.78 -15.20
C GLY A 16 -6.29 1.83 -14.10
N LEU A 17 -5.14 2.31 -13.62
CA LEU A 17 -5.09 3.39 -12.64
C LEU A 17 -4.80 4.70 -13.33
N THR A 18 -5.39 5.78 -12.82
CA THR A 18 -5.14 7.13 -13.34
C THR A 18 -4.72 8.01 -12.17
N PHE A 19 -3.53 8.58 -12.26
CA PHE A 19 -3.03 9.45 -11.21
C PHE A 19 -1.90 10.31 -11.79
N GLU A 20 -1.57 11.37 -11.05
CA GLU A 20 -0.46 12.24 -11.43
C GLU A 20 0.83 11.67 -10.88
N GLU A 21 1.75 11.35 -11.76
CA GLU A 21 2.99 10.73 -11.36
C GLU A 21 3.94 11.75 -10.71
N ASP A 22 4.42 11.44 -9.54
CA ASP A 22 5.39 12.25 -8.79
C ASP A 22 6.71 11.49 -8.77
N PRO A 23 7.72 11.95 -9.51
CA PRO A 23 8.98 11.21 -9.60
C PRO A 23 9.67 11.00 -8.25
N VAL A 24 9.53 11.96 -7.34
CA VAL A 24 10.15 11.82 -6.01
C VAL A 24 9.47 10.70 -5.23
N PHE A 25 8.16 10.68 -5.25
CA PHE A 25 7.44 9.63 -4.53
C PHE A 25 7.62 8.27 -5.19
N GLU A 26 7.68 8.23 -6.53
CA GLU A 26 7.97 6.98 -7.23
C GLU A 26 9.33 6.41 -6.79
N GLN A 27 10.32 7.28 -6.63
CA GLN A 27 11.63 6.86 -6.17
C GLN A 27 11.56 6.36 -4.74
N GLU A 28 10.76 7.00 -3.91
CA GLU A 28 10.57 6.58 -2.53
C GLU A 28 9.98 5.18 -2.47
N ILE A 29 8.98 4.91 -3.31
CA ILE A 29 8.36 3.58 -3.40
C ILE A 29 9.42 2.55 -3.83
N GLU A 30 10.17 2.90 -4.86
CA GLU A 30 11.15 1.98 -5.43
C GLU A 30 12.24 1.62 -4.43
N ASN A 31 12.62 2.57 -3.59
CA ASN A 31 13.67 2.36 -2.60
C ASN A 31 13.16 1.78 -1.29
N CYS A 32 11.86 1.58 -1.17
CA CYS A 32 11.29 1.12 0.09
C CYS A 32 11.56 -0.38 0.27
N SER A 33 12.11 -0.73 1.42
CA SER A 33 12.35 -2.13 1.76
C SER A 33 11.43 -2.62 2.87
N GLU A 34 10.74 -1.69 3.55
CA GLU A 34 9.85 -2.05 4.64
C GLU A 34 8.52 -1.33 4.45
N PHE A 35 7.50 -2.08 4.03
CA PHE A 35 6.18 -1.51 3.77
C PHE A 35 5.34 -1.58 5.03
N THR A 36 5.04 -0.40 5.56
CA THR A 36 4.14 -0.26 6.71
C THR A 36 2.73 0.05 6.20
N GLY A 37 1.74 -0.09 7.08
CA GLY A 37 0.37 0.26 6.73
C GLY A 37 0.24 1.71 6.34
N GLU A 38 0.95 2.60 7.05
CA GLU A 38 0.93 4.02 6.75
C GLU A 38 1.48 4.30 5.34
N PHE A 39 2.58 3.65 4.99
CA PHE A 39 3.17 3.85 3.66
C PHE A 39 2.26 3.27 2.57
N LEU A 40 1.65 2.12 2.82
CA LEU A 40 0.68 1.55 1.88
C LEU A 40 -0.50 2.49 1.66
N SER A 41 -0.99 3.11 2.72
CA SER A 41 -2.07 4.08 2.63
C SER A 41 -1.66 5.28 1.77
N ARG A 42 -0.45 5.78 1.96
CA ARG A 42 0.07 6.88 1.15
C ARG A 42 0.15 6.51 -0.32
N ILE A 43 0.60 5.28 -0.61
CA ILE A 43 0.67 4.82 -2.01
C ILE A 43 -0.73 4.73 -2.61
N ARG A 44 -1.68 4.19 -1.84
CA ARG A 44 -3.07 4.08 -2.32
C ARG A 44 -3.62 5.45 -2.68
N GLU A 45 -3.46 6.41 -1.77
CA GLU A 45 -3.96 7.77 -2.01
C GLU A 45 -3.25 8.43 -3.18
N TYR A 46 -1.95 8.22 -3.28
CA TYR A 46 -1.17 8.74 -4.39
C TYR A 46 -1.70 8.21 -5.73
N LYS A 47 -2.08 6.96 -5.77
CA LYS A 47 -2.58 6.35 -7.01
C LYS A 47 -4.06 6.60 -7.23
N GLY A 48 -4.69 7.40 -6.37
CA GLY A 48 -6.07 7.82 -6.56
C GLY A 48 -7.11 6.75 -6.29
N VAL A 49 -6.80 5.78 -5.44
CA VAL A 49 -7.70 4.68 -5.14
C VAL A 49 -8.32 4.90 -3.77
N SER A 50 -9.64 5.03 -3.72
CA SER A 50 -10.34 5.15 -2.43
C SER A 50 -10.39 3.79 -1.73
N ILE A 51 -10.67 3.82 -0.43
CA ILE A 51 -10.82 2.57 0.31
C ILE A 51 -11.97 1.76 -0.27
N GLU A 52 -13.06 2.42 -0.65
CA GLU A 52 -14.21 1.75 -1.26
C GLU A 52 -13.82 1.06 -2.56
N ARG A 53 -13.05 1.75 -3.39
CA ARG A 53 -12.62 1.16 -4.65
C ARG A 53 -11.65 0.02 -4.42
N MET A 54 -10.74 0.16 -3.44
CA MET A 54 -9.82 -0.90 -3.09
C MET A 54 -10.60 -2.14 -2.64
N ALA A 55 -11.61 -1.97 -1.80
CA ALA A 55 -12.45 -3.07 -1.33
C ALA A 55 -13.15 -3.75 -2.49
N ASP A 56 -13.66 -2.95 -3.42
CA ASP A 56 -14.36 -3.49 -4.58
C ASP A 56 -13.42 -4.29 -5.49
N MET A 57 -12.25 -3.75 -5.74
CA MET A 57 -11.29 -4.38 -6.65
C MET A 57 -10.67 -5.65 -6.05
N THR A 58 -10.45 -5.68 -4.76
CA THR A 58 -9.76 -6.78 -4.09
C THR A 58 -10.71 -7.79 -3.46
N LYS A 59 -12.00 -7.40 -3.29
CA LYS A 59 -12.99 -8.19 -2.57
C LYS A 59 -12.61 -8.38 -1.09
N ILE A 60 -11.82 -7.49 -0.56
CA ILE A 60 -11.47 -7.45 0.86
C ILE A 60 -12.36 -6.40 1.51
N SER A 61 -12.88 -6.69 2.70
CA SER A 61 -13.77 -5.75 3.39
C SER A 61 -13.03 -4.46 3.72
N LYS A 62 -13.76 -3.35 3.72
CA LYS A 62 -13.18 -2.05 4.07
C LYS A 62 -12.57 -2.08 5.47
N THR A 63 -13.19 -2.82 6.36
CA THR A 63 -12.70 -2.94 7.73
C THR A 63 -11.28 -3.53 7.76
N TYR A 64 -11.07 -4.62 7.02
CA TYR A 64 -9.74 -5.21 6.99
C TYR A 64 -8.71 -4.31 6.30
N ILE A 65 -9.14 -3.61 5.24
CA ILE A 65 -8.24 -2.67 4.58
C ILE A 65 -7.80 -1.59 5.57
N LYS A 66 -8.73 -1.08 6.37
CA LYS A 66 -8.40 -0.07 7.38
C LYS A 66 -7.46 -0.61 8.44
N HIS A 67 -7.67 -1.87 8.86
CA HIS A 67 -6.78 -2.48 9.85
C HIS A 67 -5.37 -2.65 9.30
N ILE A 68 -5.25 -3.02 8.02
CA ILE A 68 -3.94 -3.14 7.37
C ILE A 68 -3.24 -1.79 7.36
N GLU A 69 -3.96 -0.74 6.96
CA GLU A 69 -3.37 0.59 6.84
C GLU A 69 -3.03 1.21 8.20
N ALA A 70 -3.70 0.77 9.24
CA ALA A 70 -3.45 1.26 10.60
C ALA A 70 -2.44 0.38 11.36
N ASP A 71 -1.92 -0.68 10.77
CA ASP A 71 -1.08 -1.65 11.45
C ASP A 71 -1.75 -2.17 12.71
N ASP A 72 -3.05 -2.40 12.64
CA ASP A 72 -3.86 -2.78 13.80
C ASP A 72 -3.74 -4.26 14.04
N VAL A 73 -2.65 -4.63 14.68
CA VAL A 73 -2.26 -6.01 14.89
C VAL A 73 -3.36 -6.82 15.56
N GLU A 74 -4.03 -6.20 16.54
CA GLU A 74 -5.05 -6.90 17.33
C GLU A 74 -6.25 -7.32 16.49
N ASN A 75 -6.55 -6.58 15.45
CA ASN A 75 -7.75 -6.81 14.65
C ASN A 75 -7.46 -7.40 13.27
N LEU A 76 -6.20 -7.73 13.00
CA LEU A 76 -5.87 -8.40 11.75
C LEU A 76 -6.26 -9.88 11.86
N PRO A 77 -6.67 -10.50 10.74
CA PRO A 77 -6.99 -11.93 10.78
C PRO A 77 -5.71 -12.76 10.89
N ALA A 78 -5.86 -14.07 10.88
CA ALA A 78 -4.71 -14.96 10.96
C ALA A 78 -3.68 -14.62 9.89
N VAL A 79 -2.40 -14.92 10.19
CA VAL A 79 -1.27 -14.53 9.34
C VAL A 79 -1.45 -14.95 7.89
N VAL A 80 -1.95 -16.15 7.65
CA VAL A 80 -2.12 -16.64 6.29
C VAL A 80 -3.12 -15.79 5.52
N TYR A 81 -4.18 -15.31 6.19
CA TYR A 81 -5.16 -14.46 5.53
C TYR A 81 -4.64 -13.05 5.36
N THR A 82 -3.96 -12.53 6.39
CA THR A 82 -3.35 -11.20 6.30
C THR A 82 -2.39 -11.15 5.13
N ARG A 83 -1.57 -12.19 4.97
CA ARG A 83 -0.64 -12.25 3.85
C ARG A 83 -1.36 -12.17 2.51
N GLY A 84 -2.43 -12.95 2.37
CA GLY A 84 -3.21 -12.95 1.13
C GLY A 84 -3.85 -11.59 0.85
N PHE A 85 -4.36 -10.94 1.91
CA PHE A 85 -4.99 -9.64 1.75
C PHE A 85 -3.96 -8.59 1.31
N VAL A 86 -2.79 -8.57 1.94
CA VAL A 86 -1.75 -7.60 1.57
C VAL A 86 -1.23 -7.87 0.17
N TYR A 87 -1.15 -9.14 -0.20
CA TYR A 87 -0.76 -9.53 -1.56
C TYR A 87 -1.73 -8.92 -2.57
N GLN A 88 -3.05 -9.08 -2.35
CA GLN A 88 -4.05 -8.55 -3.27
C GLN A 88 -4.06 -7.02 -3.26
N TYR A 89 -3.87 -6.43 -2.11
CA TYR A 89 -3.79 -4.98 -1.97
C TYR A 89 -2.63 -4.44 -2.83
N ALA A 90 -1.46 -5.03 -2.68
CA ALA A 90 -0.28 -4.59 -3.44
C ALA A 90 -0.47 -4.81 -4.93
N LYS A 91 -1.03 -5.95 -5.30
CA LYS A 91 -1.28 -6.26 -6.70
C LYS A 91 -2.23 -5.24 -7.32
N CYS A 92 -3.24 -4.84 -6.58
CA CYS A 92 -4.20 -3.82 -7.02
C CYS A 92 -3.49 -2.50 -7.32
N LEU A 93 -2.48 -2.16 -6.53
CA LEU A 93 -1.72 -0.91 -6.71
C LEU A 93 -0.53 -1.06 -7.64
N LYS A 94 -0.38 -2.22 -8.29
CA LYS A 94 0.71 -2.50 -9.25
C LYS A 94 2.08 -2.44 -8.61
N LEU A 95 2.13 -2.84 -7.36
CA LEU A 95 3.39 -3.04 -6.65
C LEU A 95 3.79 -4.50 -6.79
N ASN A 96 5.00 -4.83 -6.35
CA ASN A 96 5.45 -6.22 -6.30
C ASN A 96 4.73 -6.92 -5.14
N PRO A 97 3.71 -7.75 -5.41
CA PRO A 97 2.86 -8.24 -4.32
C PRO A 97 3.57 -9.17 -3.37
N GLU A 98 4.48 -9.98 -3.89
CA GLU A 98 5.21 -10.93 -3.05
C GLU A 98 6.11 -10.20 -2.06
N MET A 99 6.85 -9.22 -2.57
CA MET A 99 7.77 -8.45 -1.75
C MET A 99 7.03 -7.62 -0.71
N VAL A 100 5.94 -6.98 -1.11
CA VAL A 100 5.16 -6.15 -0.19
C VAL A 100 4.53 -7.01 0.91
N ALA A 101 3.95 -8.16 0.54
CA ALA A 101 3.33 -9.02 1.54
C ALA A 101 4.35 -9.56 2.53
N THR A 102 5.50 -9.99 2.06
CA THR A 102 6.56 -10.50 2.93
C THR A 102 7.05 -9.40 3.87
N SER A 103 7.28 -8.22 3.31
CA SER A 103 7.74 -7.06 4.09
C SER A 103 6.73 -6.66 5.16
N TYR A 104 5.46 -6.60 4.78
CA TYR A 104 4.41 -6.18 5.70
C TYR A 104 4.27 -7.17 6.86
N LEU A 105 4.32 -8.47 6.57
CA LEU A 105 4.22 -9.47 7.63
C LEU A 105 5.41 -9.38 8.58
N HIS A 106 6.59 -9.11 8.06
CA HIS A 106 7.76 -8.91 8.89
C HIS A 106 7.57 -7.73 9.83
N HIS A 107 7.03 -6.66 9.29
CA HIS A 107 6.72 -5.45 10.05
C HIS A 107 5.72 -5.75 11.17
N ILE A 108 4.63 -6.44 10.84
CA ILE A 108 3.60 -6.80 11.83
C ILE A 108 4.17 -7.71 12.91
N LYS A 109 5.02 -8.65 12.54
CA LYS A 109 5.64 -9.55 13.49
C LYS A 109 6.51 -8.78 14.48
N ARG A 110 7.26 -7.79 14.00
CA ARG A 110 8.05 -6.95 14.88
C ARG A 110 7.19 -6.14 15.84
N LEU A 111 6.06 -5.62 15.36
CA LEU A 111 5.14 -4.89 16.22
C LEU A 111 4.57 -5.78 17.31
N LYS A 112 4.23 -7.02 16.99
CA LYS A 112 3.69 -7.96 17.95
C LYS A 112 4.70 -8.31 19.04
N ASN A 113 5.97 -8.35 18.68
CA ASN A 113 7.02 -8.76 19.60
C ASN A 113 7.66 -7.61 20.35
N GLN A 114 7.16 -6.40 20.13
CA GLN A 114 7.68 -5.22 20.81
C GLN A 114 7.33 -5.29 22.29
N PRO A 115 8.29 -5.03 23.18
CA PRO A 115 7.97 -5.04 24.61
C PRO A 115 7.01 -3.89 24.94
N THR A 116 6.07 -4.18 25.82
CA THR A 116 5.15 -3.17 26.32
C THR A 116 5.81 -2.46 27.49
N VAL A 117 5.78 -1.18 27.47
CA VAL A 117 6.40 -0.38 28.54
C VAL A 117 5.34 0.19 29.43
#